data_6ed708d49040b2da720a3416b612ce50
#
_entry.id   6ed708d49040b2da720a3416b612ce50
#
_cell.length_a   1.000
_cell.length_b   1.000
_cell.length_c   1.000
_cell.angle_alpha   90.00
_cell.angle_beta   90.00
_cell.angle_gamma   90.00
#
_symmetry.space_group_name_H-M   'P 1'
#
loop_
_entity.id
_entity.type
_entity.pdbx_description
1 polymer ?
#
loop_
_entity_poly.entity_id
_entity_poly.type
_entity_poly.pdbx_seq_one_letter_code
_entity_poly.pdbx_strand_id
1 'polypeptide(L)'
;MEFGVNLNNREPLITSDYTLTDLLDLAELAEQRGFGSVWVGDSLFSKPRFEPISLLSAISQRTSRARLGTACLVTSTRNPLYLALEWATLDQLSGGRTVLGACMGNPEHGVRREFEALGLPFGRRAAVFEEGLAVLRSLWTTGKVTHHGEYYDFDDVSFYSGTEMGPLMPVQQPPPTWVISNIRLTGELAPEVAKRRMRDACARVIRYGDGWMTCCRAMHPEEVAEQVTALRKAAADLGEDFGRYTVSYQVTMNIGDSAEQATTAFGDYIGSYYPELSKAVDLSNWGPTGTPDTVADWFRRFSAAGVDHFVCRFGALDQFGQVERFAADVLPALEEKGSQE
;
A
#
# COMPACT_ATOMS: atom_id res chain seq x y z
N MET A 1 10.58 10.11 9.83
CA MET A 1 9.29 9.89 9.14
C MET A 1 9.49 10.08 7.63
N GLU A 2 8.92 9.20 6.82
CA GLU A 2 8.90 9.34 5.36
C GLU A 2 7.46 9.48 4.88
N PHE A 3 7.25 10.25 3.80
CA PHE A 3 5.93 10.49 3.24
C PHE A 3 5.86 10.08 1.78
N GLY A 4 4.80 9.38 1.43
CA GLY A 4 4.41 9.07 0.07
C GLY A 4 3.00 9.58 -0.23
N VAL A 5 2.71 9.83 -1.50
CA VAL A 5 1.36 10.16 -1.97
C VAL A 5 0.67 8.93 -2.54
N ASN A 6 -0.55 8.67 -2.15
CA ASN A 6 -1.41 7.68 -2.82
C ASN A 6 -2.27 8.40 -3.86
N LEU A 7 -1.95 8.19 -5.12
CA LEU A 7 -2.75 8.70 -6.22
C LEU A 7 -4.09 7.96 -6.27
N ASN A 8 -5.14 8.74 -6.38
CA ASN A 8 -6.48 8.20 -6.47
C ASN A 8 -6.78 7.75 -7.91
N ASN A 9 -6.19 6.63 -8.35
CA ASN A 9 -6.30 6.10 -9.71
C ASN A 9 -7.71 5.59 -10.10
N ARG A 10 -8.71 5.92 -9.32
CA ARG A 10 -10.14 5.76 -9.59
C ARG A 10 -10.81 7.09 -9.98
N GLU A 11 -10.27 8.23 -9.57
CA GLU A 11 -10.91 9.53 -9.77
C GLU A 11 -11.26 9.84 -11.23
N PRO A 12 -10.40 9.58 -12.22
CA PRO A 12 -10.79 9.80 -13.62
C PRO A 12 -12.00 8.97 -14.09
N LEU A 13 -12.41 7.96 -13.31
CA LEU A 13 -13.60 7.14 -13.59
C LEU A 13 -14.87 7.62 -12.87
N ILE A 14 -14.75 8.52 -11.90
CA ILE A 14 -15.86 8.99 -11.07
C ILE A 14 -16.10 10.50 -11.17
N THR A 15 -15.16 11.25 -11.71
CA THR A 15 -15.27 12.70 -11.96
C THR A 15 -14.73 13.05 -13.34
N SER A 16 -15.31 14.05 -13.98
CA SER A 16 -14.80 14.59 -15.24
C SER A 16 -13.62 15.55 -15.08
N ASP A 17 -13.26 15.86 -13.83
CA ASP A 17 -12.26 16.90 -13.52
C ASP A 17 -10.82 16.40 -13.59
N TYR A 18 -10.63 15.08 -13.70
CA TYR A 18 -9.33 14.44 -13.77
C TYR A 18 -9.21 13.49 -14.95
N THR A 19 -8.04 13.46 -15.57
CA THR A 19 -7.65 12.52 -16.61
C THR A 19 -6.51 11.62 -16.09
N LEU A 20 -6.10 10.62 -16.86
CA LEU A 20 -4.90 9.84 -16.55
C LEU A 20 -3.62 10.70 -16.58
N THR A 21 -3.58 11.71 -17.46
CA THR A 21 -2.45 12.64 -17.54
C THR A 21 -2.29 13.43 -16.26
N ASP A 22 -3.41 13.91 -15.66
CA ASP A 22 -3.38 14.63 -14.39
C ASP A 22 -2.80 13.78 -13.25
N LEU A 23 -3.01 12.45 -13.28
CA LEU A 23 -2.37 11.55 -12.29
C LEU A 23 -0.84 11.49 -12.48
N LEU A 24 -0.34 11.56 -13.72
CA LEU A 24 1.10 11.62 -13.97
C LEU A 24 1.68 12.95 -13.51
N ASP A 25 1.00 14.05 -13.79
CA ASP A 25 1.39 15.40 -13.38
C ASP A 25 1.38 15.53 -11.85
N LEU A 26 0.39 14.94 -11.18
CA LEU A 26 0.31 14.89 -9.71
C LEU A 26 1.45 14.08 -9.10
N ALA A 27 1.86 12.96 -9.73
CA ALA A 27 3.02 12.19 -9.29
C ALA A 27 4.32 12.98 -9.39
N GLU A 28 4.52 13.70 -10.49
CA GLU A 28 5.66 14.58 -10.69
C GLU A 28 5.67 15.75 -9.69
N LEU A 29 4.52 16.38 -9.48
CA LEU A 29 4.38 17.44 -8.47
C LEU A 29 4.72 16.91 -7.07
N ALA A 30 4.20 15.75 -6.69
CA ALA A 30 4.49 15.16 -5.37
C ALA A 30 6.00 14.95 -5.16
N GLU A 31 6.72 14.41 -6.16
CA GLU A 31 8.17 14.28 -6.11
C GLU A 31 8.86 15.64 -5.97
N GLN A 32 8.43 16.66 -6.71
CA GLN A 32 8.97 18.02 -6.63
C GLN A 32 8.73 18.66 -5.26
N ARG A 33 7.63 18.30 -4.59
CA ARG A 33 7.26 18.79 -3.25
C ARG A 33 7.82 17.95 -2.10
N GLY A 34 8.72 17.00 -2.38
CA GLY A 34 9.46 16.26 -1.35
C GLY A 34 8.82 14.97 -0.88
N PHE A 35 7.75 14.49 -1.53
CA PHE A 35 7.26 13.15 -1.25
C PHE A 35 8.27 12.10 -1.76
N GLY A 36 8.67 11.19 -0.88
CA GLY A 36 9.68 10.16 -1.18
C GLY A 36 9.13 8.95 -1.94
N SER A 37 7.81 8.86 -2.13
CA SER A 37 7.18 7.72 -2.82
C SER A 37 5.80 8.06 -3.38
N VAL A 38 5.43 7.34 -4.45
CA VAL A 38 4.13 7.44 -5.13
C VAL A 38 3.48 6.06 -5.14
N TRP A 39 2.21 6.00 -4.78
CA TRP A 39 1.45 4.77 -4.58
C TRP A 39 0.16 4.77 -5.37
N VAL A 40 -0.25 3.61 -5.87
CA VAL A 40 -1.51 3.40 -6.58
C VAL A 40 -2.26 2.19 -6.03
N GLY A 41 -3.59 2.23 -6.09
CA GLY A 41 -4.42 1.11 -5.64
C GLY A 41 -4.77 0.14 -6.76
N ASP A 42 -5.22 -1.07 -6.38
CA ASP A 42 -5.69 -2.12 -7.28
C ASP A 42 -7.11 -2.57 -6.94
N SER A 43 -7.91 -2.84 -7.95
CA SER A 43 -9.19 -3.52 -7.89
C SER A 43 -9.65 -3.80 -9.32
N LEU A 44 -10.09 -5.01 -9.60
CA LEU A 44 -10.51 -5.39 -10.95
C LEU A 44 -11.80 -4.67 -11.35
N PHE A 45 -12.88 -4.85 -10.58
CA PHE A 45 -14.17 -4.18 -10.84
C PHE A 45 -14.99 -3.84 -9.59
N SER A 46 -14.62 -4.33 -8.43
CA SER A 46 -15.32 -4.03 -7.16
C SER A 46 -15.31 -2.53 -6.84
N LYS A 47 -14.14 -1.92 -7.03
CA LYS A 47 -13.92 -0.49 -6.98
C LYS A 47 -13.04 -0.14 -8.18
N PRO A 48 -13.59 -0.04 -9.40
CA PRO A 48 -12.83 0.00 -10.64
C PRO A 48 -11.73 1.06 -10.59
N ARG A 49 -10.53 0.68 -11.04
CA ARG A 49 -9.33 1.50 -11.06
C ARG A 49 -8.60 1.28 -12.38
N PHE A 50 -7.80 2.25 -12.78
CA PHE A 50 -6.81 2.00 -13.81
C PHE A 50 -5.76 1.02 -13.31
N GLU A 51 -5.28 0.15 -14.20
CA GLU A 51 -4.38 -0.95 -13.87
C GLU A 51 -3.06 -0.41 -13.28
N PRO A 52 -2.67 -0.85 -12.09
CA PRO A 52 -1.61 -0.21 -11.31
C PRO A 52 -0.21 -0.33 -11.90
N ILE A 53 0.17 -1.48 -12.50
CA ILE A 53 1.52 -1.69 -13.03
C ILE A 53 1.74 -0.85 -14.29
N SER A 54 0.74 -0.80 -15.18
CA SER A 54 0.75 0.06 -16.36
C SER A 54 0.86 1.54 -15.99
N LEU A 55 0.09 1.97 -14.99
CA LEU A 55 0.12 3.35 -14.51
C LEU A 55 1.48 3.69 -13.86
N LEU A 56 2.01 2.82 -13.00
CA LEU A 56 3.33 3.01 -12.39
C LEU A 56 4.46 3.02 -13.44
N SER A 57 4.32 2.26 -14.53
CA SER A 57 5.28 2.30 -15.65
C SER A 57 5.31 3.67 -16.32
N ALA A 58 4.15 4.29 -16.53
CA ALA A 58 4.07 5.66 -17.03
C ALA A 58 4.64 6.69 -16.03
N ILE A 59 4.29 6.56 -14.73
CA ILE A 59 4.80 7.42 -13.66
C ILE A 59 6.32 7.30 -13.53
N SER A 60 6.91 6.11 -13.76
CA SER A 60 8.35 5.91 -13.68
C SER A 60 9.14 6.80 -14.64
N GLN A 61 8.54 7.20 -15.76
CA GLN A 61 9.15 8.08 -16.76
C GLN A 61 8.95 9.58 -16.46
N ARG A 62 8.10 9.92 -15.49
CA ARG A 62 7.83 11.29 -15.05
C ARG A 62 8.53 11.62 -13.72
N THR A 63 9.02 10.61 -13.02
CA THR A 63 9.70 10.73 -11.73
C THR A 63 11.10 10.15 -11.81
N SER A 64 12.01 10.63 -10.96
CA SER A 64 13.42 10.24 -10.99
C SER A 64 13.96 9.71 -9.65
N ARG A 65 13.32 10.04 -8.54
CA ARG A 65 13.77 9.73 -7.17
C ARG A 65 12.73 8.98 -6.36
N ALA A 66 11.45 9.35 -6.51
CA ALA A 66 10.38 8.77 -5.72
C ALA A 66 10.28 7.25 -5.93
N ARG A 67 10.15 6.50 -4.84
CA ARG A 67 9.80 5.09 -4.90
C ARG A 67 8.39 4.91 -5.46
N LEU A 68 8.17 3.85 -6.19
CA LEU A 68 6.90 3.56 -6.88
C LEU A 68 6.29 2.30 -6.29
N GLY A 69 5.10 2.41 -5.71
CA GLY A 69 4.51 1.29 -5.01
C GLY A 69 3.02 1.09 -5.24
N THR A 70 2.53 -0.06 -4.80
CA THR A 70 1.11 -0.37 -4.79
C THR A 70 0.55 -0.37 -3.35
N ALA A 71 -0.57 0.31 -3.15
CA ALA A 71 -1.24 0.36 -1.86
C ALA A 71 -2.75 0.03 -2.02
N CYS A 72 -3.01 -1.26 -2.27
CA CYS A 72 -2.21 -2.49 -2.46
C CYS A 72 -2.46 -3.12 -3.83
N LEU A 73 -1.60 -4.09 -4.21
CA LEU A 73 -1.85 -5.01 -5.31
C LEU A 73 -2.46 -6.31 -4.76
N VAL A 74 -3.58 -6.76 -5.34
CA VAL A 74 -4.21 -8.04 -4.95
C VAL A 74 -3.48 -9.17 -5.68
N THR A 75 -2.34 -9.60 -5.15
CA THR A 75 -1.47 -10.60 -5.81
C THR A 75 -2.09 -11.98 -5.93
N SER A 76 -3.02 -12.33 -5.03
CA SER A 76 -3.78 -13.60 -5.10
C SER A 76 -4.68 -13.72 -6.34
N THR A 77 -4.94 -12.65 -7.07
CA THR A 77 -5.73 -12.66 -8.30
C THR A 77 -4.88 -12.70 -9.57
N ARG A 78 -3.55 -12.73 -9.43
CA ARG A 78 -2.60 -12.70 -10.54
C ARG A 78 -1.79 -13.98 -10.61
N ASN A 79 -1.48 -14.44 -11.81
CA ASN A 79 -0.52 -15.52 -11.99
C ASN A 79 0.88 -15.02 -11.60
N PRO A 80 1.60 -15.69 -10.69
CA PRO A 80 2.88 -15.22 -10.18
C PRO A 80 3.99 -15.15 -11.24
N LEU A 81 3.94 -15.97 -12.31
CA LEU A 81 4.93 -15.89 -13.40
C LEU A 81 4.77 -14.57 -14.18
N TYR A 82 3.52 -14.23 -14.56
CA TYR A 82 3.25 -12.95 -15.23
C TYR A 82 3.60 -11.77 -14.34
N LEU A 83 3.17 -11.81 -13.08
CA LEU A 83 3.45 -10.74 -12.14
C LEU A 83 4.95 -10.56 -11.91
N ALA A 84 5.73 -11.64 -11.85
CA ALA A 84 7.18 -11.56 -11.72
C ALA A 84 7.83 -10.85 -12.90
N LEU A 85 7.37 -11.15 -14.12
CA LEU A 85 7.85 -10.53 -15.36
C LEU A 85 7.46 -9.04 -15.45
N GLU A 86 6.19 -8.74 -15.19
CA GLU A 86 5.65 -7.37 -15.21
C GLU A 86 6.36 -6.47 -14.19
N TRP A 87 6.54 -6.98 -12.96
CA TRP A 87 7.19 -6.23 -11.90
C TRP A 87 8.69 -6.03 -12.14
N ALA A 88 9.40 -7.06 -12.63
CA ALA A 88 10.80 -6.92 -13.01
C ALA A 88 10.98 -5.88 -14.13
N THR A 89 10.06 -5.84 -15.10
CA THR A 89 10.06 -4.83 -16.16
C THR A 89 9.85 -3.42 -15.58
N LEU A 90 8.88 -3.24 -14.69
CA LEU A 90 8.65 -1.96 -14.01
C LEU A 90 9.87 -1.55 -13.18
N ASP A 91 10.50 -2.49 -12.47
CA ASP A 91 11.68 -2.21 -11.66
C ASP A 91 12.87 -1.75 -12.53
N GLN A 92 13.07 -2.38 -13.68
CA GLN A 92 14.05 -1.95 -14.69
C GLN A 92 13.72 -0.53 -15.24
N LEU A 93 12.48 -0.27 -15.63
CA LEU A 93 12.03 1.04 -16.13
C LEU A 93 12.23 2.15 -15.12
N SER A 94 12.06 1.86 -13.85
CA SER A 94 12.21 2.82 -12.74
C SER A 94 13.65 2.95 -12.26
N GLY A 95 14.57 2.09 -12.67
CA GLY A 95 15.95 2.05 -12.16
C GLY A 95 16.04 1.55 -10.72
N GLY A 96 15.19 0.59 -10.34
CA GLY A 96 15.22 -0.04 -9.01
C GLY A 96 14.51 0.78 -7.92
N ARG A 97 13.41 1.45 -8.26
CA ARG A 97 12.62 2.28 -7.32
C ARG A 97 11.31 1.64 -6.89
N THR A 98 11.05 0.38 -7.21
CA THR A 98 9.76 -0.24 -6.92
C THR A 98 9.65 -0.77 -5.48
N VAL A 99 8.42 -0.79 -4.95
CA VAL A 99 8.03 -1.45 -3.71
C VAL A 99 6.69 -2.16 -3.94
N LEU A 100 6.69 -3.50 -3.89
CA LEU A 100 5.46 -4.26 -4.04
C LEU A 100 4.66 -4.22 -2.73
N GLY A 101 3.61 -3.41 -2.68
CA GLY A 101 2.62 -3.50 -1.61
C GLY A 101 1.59 -4.58 -1.93
N ALA A 102 1.78 -5.77 -1.35
CA ALA A 102 1.02 -6.98 -1.68
C ALA A 102 -0.09 -7.27 -0.68
N CYS A 103 -1.28 -7.63 -1.15
CA CYS A 103 -2.37 -8.10 -0.31
C CYS A 103 -3.11 -9.31 -0.91
N MET A 104 -3.82 -10.04 -0.05
CA MET A 104 -4.59 -11.21 -0.46
C MET A 104 -6.05 -10.90 -0.86
N GLY A 105 -6.46 -9.63 -0.88
CA GLY A 105 -7.85 -9.22 -1.00
C GLY A 105 -8.63 -9.30 0.32
N ASN A 106 -9.43 -8.26 0.59
CA ASN A 106 -10.27 -8.19 1.79
C ASN A 106 -11.55 -9.04 1.66
N PRO A 107 -12.27 -9.34 2.76
CA PRO A 107 -13.47 -10.17 2.72
C PRO A 107 -14.76 -9.42 2.30
N GLU A 108 -14.65 -8.35 1.52
CA GLU A 108 -15.80 -7.63 0.99
C GLU A 108 -16.50 -8.41 -0.15
N HIS A 109 -17.80 -8.20 -0.30
CA HIS A 109 -18.61 -8.90 -1.31
C HIS A 109 -18.09 -8.67 -2.74
N GLY A 110 -17.72 -7.44 -3.08
CA GLY A 110 -17.18 -7.10 -4.40
C GLY A 110 -15.88 -7.85 -4.73
N VAL A 111 -14.96 -7.92 -3.76
CA VAL A 111 -13.70 -8.68 -3.93
C VAL A 111 -13.95 -10.17 -4.09
N ARG A 112 -14.91 -10.73 -3.34
CA ARG A 112 -15.31 -12.14 -3.54
C ARG A 112 -15.76 -12.40 -4.98
N ARG A 113 -16.57 -11.50 -5.56
CA ARG A 113 -17.01 -11.61 -6.95
C ARG A 113 -15.86 -11.51 -7.96
N GLU A 114 -14.81 -10.74 -7.67
CA GLU A 114 -13.60 -10.71 -8.50
C GLU A 114 -12.91 -12.09 -8.55
N PHE A 115 -12.75 -12.74 -7.39
CA PHE A 115 -12.23 -14.11 -7.33
C PHE A 115 -13.10 -15.12 -8.07
N GLU A 116 -14.42 -15.05 -7.91
CA GLU A 116 -15.36 -15.91 -8.60
C GLU A 116 -15.30 -15.76 -10.13
N ALA A 117 -15.21 -14.50 -10.62
CA ALA A 117 -15.08 -14.21 -12.04
C ALA A 117 -13.77 -14.73 -12.65
N LEU A 118 -12.70 -14.82 -11.84
CA LEU A 118 -11.41 -15.35 -12.23
C LEU A 118 -11.29 -16.88 -12.02
N GLY A 119 -12.34 -17.53 -11.49
CA GLY A 119 -12.31 -18.95 -11.16
C GLY A 119 -11.39 -19.31 -9.99
N LEU A 120 -11.09 -18.34 -9.10
CA LEU A 120 -10.14 -18.49 -8.00
C LEU A 120 -10.82 -18.84 -6.67
N PRO A 121 -10.19 -19.65 -5.82
CA PRO A 121 -10.78 -20.09 -4.55
C PRO A 121 -10.68 -19.01 -3.46
N PHE A 122 -11.67 -18.13 -3.36
CA PHE A 122 -11.67 -17.04 -2.39
C PHE A 122 -11.37 -17.48 -0.94
N GLY A 123 -11.90 -18.64 -0.52
CA GLY A 123 -11.67 -19.19 0.83
C GLY A 123 -10.21 -19.59 1.11
N ARG A 124 -9.42 -19.77 0.06
CA ARG A 124 -8.01 -20.19 0.12
C ARG A 124 -7.03 -19.07 -0.24
N ARG A 125 -7.52 -17.84 -0.43
CA ARG A 125 -6.72 -16.69 -0.91
C ARG A 125 -5.45 -16.42 -0.09
N ALA A 126 -5.42 -16.77 1.21
CA ALA A 126 -4.22 -16.61 2.02
C ALA A 126 -3.11 -17.59 1.60
N ALA A 127 -3.45 -18.85 1.35
CA ALA A 127 -2.48 -19.85 0.89
C ALA A 127 -2.00 -19.53 -0.55
N VAL A 128 -2.92 -19.17 -1.45
CA VAL A 128 -2.57 -18.68 -2.80
C VAL A 128 -1.63 -17.49 -2.74
N PHE A 129 -1.87 -16.54 -1.83
CA PHE A 129 -1.02 -15.38 -1.60
C PHE A 129 0.39 -15.77 -1.15
N GLU A 130 0.49 -16.65 -0.15
CA GLU A 130 1.75 -17.07 0.44
C GLU A 130 2.60 -17.85 -0.57
N GLU A 131 2.00 -18.80 -1.30
CA GLU A 131 2.70 -19.52 -2.37
C GLU A 131 3.13 -18.58 -3.51
N GLY A 132 2.24 -17.66 -3.92
CA GLY A 132 2.56 -16.68 -4.95
C GLY A 132 3.75 -15.80 -4.58
N LEU A 133 3.83 -15.30 -3.35
CA LEU A 133 4.98 -14.51 -2.87
C LEU A 133 6.28 -15.32 -2.84
N ALA A 134 6.22 -16.60 -2.47
CA ALA A 134 7.39 -17.47 -2.50
C ALA A 134 7.93 -17.66 -3.92
N VAL A 135 7.03 -17.87 -4.90
CA VAL A 135 7.37 -17.96 -6.33
C VAL A 135 7.99 -16.66 -6.83
N LEU A 136 7.35 -15.50 -6.55
CA LEU A 136 7.88 -14.19 -6.93
C LEU A 136 9.29 -13.96 -6.39
N ARG A 137 9.50 -14.22 -5.08
CA ARG A 137 10.79 -14.03 -4.44
C ARG A 137 11.87 -14.91 -5.07
N SER A 138 11.57 -16.19 -5.41
CA SER A 138 12.49 -17.08 -6.09
C SER A 138 12.91 -16.53 -7.46
N LEU A 139 11.93 -16.16 -8.30
CA LEU A 139 12.19 -15.62 -9.64
C LEU A 139 13.00 -14.32 -9.60
N TRP A 140 12.71 -13.41 -8.68
CA TRP A 140 13.42 -12.13 -8.57
C TRP A 140 14.82 -12.26 -7.93
N THR A 141 15.08 -13.34 -7.19
CA THR A 141 16.41 -13.56 -6.56
C THR A 141 17.33 -14.37 -7.44
N THR A 142 16.80 -15.40 -8.11
CA THR A 142 17.62 -16.39 -8.82
C THR A 142 17.36 -16.46 -10.33
N GLY A 143 16.32 -15.77 -10.81
CA GLY A 143 15.88 -15.84 -12.21
C GLY A 143 15.15 -17.14 -12.56
N LYS A 144 14.93 -18.03 -11.61
CA LYS A 144 14.24 -19.31 -11.81
C LYS A 144 13.44 -19.75 -10.61
N VAL A 145 12.52 -20.70 -10.82
CA VAL A 145 11.72 -21.30 -9.75
C VAL A 145 11.45 -22.78 -10.02
N THR A 146 11.63 -23.59 -8.98
CA THR A 146 11.00 -24.89 -8.81
C THR A 146 10.15 -24.81 -7.55
N HIS A 147 8.86 -25.06 -7.67
CA HIS A 147 7.88 -24.95 -6.59
C HIS A 147 6.79 -26.02 -6.76
N HIS A 148 6.61 -26.84 -5.76
CA HIS A 148 5.59 -27.90 -5.73
C HIS A 148 4.63 -27.63 -4.57
N GLY A 149 3.65 -26.75 -4.82
CA GLY A 149 2.65 -26.29 -3.84
C GLY A 149 1.26 -26.84 -4.11
N GLU A 150 0.29 -26.37 -3.33
CA GLU A 150 -1.12 -26.72 -3.51
C GLU A 150 -1.76 -25.97 -4.70
N TYR A 151 -1.26 -24.75 -4.99
CA TYR A 151 -1.85 -23.82 -5.98
C TYR A 151 -0.94 -23.57 -7.17
N TYR A 152 0.37 -23.70 -6.99
CA TYR A 152 1.35 -23.52 -8.04
C TYR A 152 2.29 -24.72 -8.09
N ASP A 153 2.47 -25.25 -9.28
CA ASP A 153 3.38 -26.37 -9.54
C ASP A 153 4.26 -26.02 -10.73
N PHE A 154 5.53 -25.74 -10.46
CA PHE A 154 6.52 -25.30 -11.46
C PHE A 154 7.79 -26.13 -11.29
N ASP A 155 8.30 -26.67 -12.40
CA ASP A 155 9.57 -27.40 -12.43
C ASP A 155 10.55 -26.69 -13.34
N ASP A 156 11.64 -26.18 -12.75
CA ASP A 156 12.74 -25.45 -13.42
C ASP A 156 12.30 -24.34 -14.39
N VAL A 157 11.25 -23.59 -14.02
CA VAL A 157 10.77 -22.45 -14.83
C VAL A 157 11.72 -21.27 -14.67
N SER A 158 12.16 -20.70 -15.78
CA SER A 158 13.10 -19.57 -15.83
C SER A 158 12.72 -18.56 -16.92
N PHE A 159 12.98 -17.30 -16.68
CA PHE A 159 12.92 -16.25 -17.71
C PHE A 159 14.16 -16.22 -18.61
N TYR A 160 15.08 -17.14 -18.41
CA TYR A 160 16.28 -17.31 -19.23
C TYR A 160 15.95 -18.02 -20.54
N SER A 161 16.37 -17.42 -21.64
CA SER A 161 16.12 -17.95 -22.99
C SER A 161 17.40 -18.40 -23.71
N GLY A 162 18.52 -18.61 -22.98
CA GLY A 162 19.82 -18.94 -23.58
C GLY A 162 20.52 -17.77 -24.26
N THR A 163 20.12 -16.53 -23.94
CA THR A 163 20.77 -15.32 -24.45
C THR A 163 22.03 -15.00 -23.64
N GLU A 164 23.00 -14.30 -24.26
CA GLU A 164 24.21 -13.84 -23.55
C GLU A 164 23.88 -12.86 -22.40
N MET A 165 22.70 -12.23 -22.43
CA MET A 165 22.23 -11.27 -21.43
C MET A 165 21.80 -11.92 -20.11
N GLY A 166 21.58 -13.25 -20.09
CA GLY A 166 21.04 -13.94 -18.92
C GLY A 166 19.51 -13.78 -18.75
N PRO A 167 18.95 -14.17 -17.59
CA PRO A 167 17.53 -14.06 -17.30
C PRO A 167 17.11 -12.58 -17.15
N LEU A 168 15.84 -12.28 -17.43
CA LEU A 168 15.27 -10.99 -17.08
C LEU A 168 15.17 -10.87 -15.55
N MET A 169 15.99 -10.04 -14.97
CA MET A 169 16.03 -9.78 -13.53
C MET A 169 15.57 -8.36 -13.23
N PRO A 170 14.94 -8.10 -12.10
CA PRO A 170 14.78 -6.74 -11.60
C PRO A 170 16.15 -6.13 -11.25
N VAL A 171 16.22 -4.81 -11.14
CA VAL A 171 17.40 -4.10 -10.61
C VAL A 171 17.60 -4.46 -9.14
N GLN A 172 16.52 -4.44 -8.35
CA GLN A 172 16.48 -4.89 -6.96
C GLN A 172 16.29 -6.42 -6.91
N GLN A 173 17.13 -7.15 -6.19
CA GLN A 173 17.10 -8.62 -6.18
C GLN A 173 16.96 -9.18 -4.77
N PRO A 174 15.74 -9.37 -4.27
CA PRO A 174 14.43 -9.05 -4.87
C PRO A 174 13.99 -7.59 -4.63
N PRO A 175 13.01 -7.07 -5.39
CA PRO A 175 12.31 -5.83 -5.04
C PRO A 175 11.66 -5.94 -3.66
N PRO A 176 11.72 -4.87 -2.83
CA PRO A 176 11.08 -4.87 -1.52
C PRO A 176 9.59 -5.19 -1.62
N THR A 177 9.12 -6.08 -0.75
CA THR A 177 7.71 -6.45 -0.66
C THR A 177 7.17 -6.05 0.70
N TRP A 178 6.16 -5.15 0.71
CA TRP A 178 5.43 -4.81 1.93
C TRP A 178 4.12 -5.57 1.96
N VAL A 179 3.95 -6.39 2.99
CA VAL A 179 2.72 -7.16 3.16
C VAL A 179 1.66 -6.27 3.78
N ILE A 180 0.56 -6.08 3.04
CA ILE A 180 -0.57 -5.29 3.52
C ILE A 180 -1.52 -6.22 4.25
N SER A 181 -1.56 -6.05 5.55
CA SER A 181 -2.39 -6.84 6.44
C SER A 181 -2.99 -5.96 7.52
N ASN A 182 -4.32 -5.91 7.56
CA ASN A 182 -5.03 -5.30 8.66
C ASN A 182 -5.09 -6.32 9.79
N ILE A 183 -4.13 -6.24 10.70
CA ILE A 183 -4.00 -7.15 11.84
C ILE A 183 -5.15 -6.92 12.83
N ARG A 184 -5.81 -5.75 12.78
CA ARG A 184 -7.00 -5.46 13.56
C ARG A 184 -8.12 -6.44 13.25
N LEU A 185 -8.49 -7.19 14.24
CA LEU A 185 -9.58 -8.15 14.16
C LEU A 185 -10.89 -7.43 14.49
N THR A 186 -11.63 -7.05 13.44
CA THR A 186 -12.99 -6.54 13.59
C THR A 186 -13.98 -7.70 13.58
N GLY A 187 -14.93 -7.66 14.49
CA GLY A 187 -16.02 -8.64 14.59
C GLY A 187 -15.98 -9.46 15.88
N GLU A 188 -17.07 -10.12 16.18
CA GLU A 188 -17.23 -11.00 17.34
C GLU A 188 -16.55 -12.36 17.09
N LEU A 189 -15.22 -12.37 17.20
CA LEU A 189 -14.46 -13.62 17.16
C LEU A 189 -14.20 -14.13 18.58
N ALA A 190 -14.29 -15.43 18.76
CA ALA A 190 -13.83 -16.04 20.00
C ALA A 190 -12.35 -15.66 20.24
N PRO A 191 -11.95 -15.33 21.49
CA PRO A 191 -10.62 -14.80 21.79
C PRO A 191 -9.46 -15.64 21.24
N GLU A 192 -9.57 -16.96 21.27
CA GLU A 192 -8.53 -17.87 20.77
C GLU A 192 -8.42 -17.85 19.23
N VAL A 193 -9.55 -17.65 18.53
CA VAL A 193 -9.58 -17.47 17.08
C VAL A 193 -8.93 -16.14 16.69
N ALA A 194 -9.23 -15.09 17.47
CA ALA A 194 -8.64 -13.77 17.27
C ALA A 194 -7.12 -13.81 17.44
N LYS A 195 -6.62 -14.37 18.55
CA LYS A 195 -5.18 -14.54 18.82
C LYS A 195 -4.48 -15.34 17.70
N ARG A 196 -5.08 -16.44 17.27
CA ARG A 196 -4.52 -17.25 16.17
C ARG A 196 -4.42 -16.45 14.88
N ARG A 197 -5.48 -15.75 14.47
CA ARG A 197 -5.47 -14.93 13.25
C ARG A 197 -4.45 -13.81 13.31
N MET A 198 -4.31 -13.15 14.46
CA MET A 198 -3.28 -12.14 14.66
C MET A 198 -1.88 -12.73 14.49
N ARG A 199 -1.59 -13.85 15.19
CA ARG A 199 -0.30 -14.54 15.06
C ARG A 199 -0.01 -14.93 13.62
N ASP A 200 -0.98 -15.53 12.90
CA ASP A 200 -0.80 -15.97 11.53
C ASP A 200 -0.59 -14.79 10.58
N ALA A 201 -1.26 -13.65 10.81
CA ALA A 201 -1.08 -12.42 10.06
C ALA A 201 0.31 -11.80 10.29
N CYS A 202 0.76 -11.73 11.55
CA CYS A 202 2.11 -11.26 11.87
C CYS A 202 3.20 -12.17 11.27
N ALA A 203 3.06 -13.49 11.42
CA ALA A 203 4.00 -14.45 10.85
C ALA A 203 4.09 -14.33 9.31
N ARG A 204 2.98 -14.05 8.63
CA ARG A 204 2.95 -13.81 7.19
C ARG A 204 3.78 -12.58 6.81
N VAL A 205 3.60 -11.47 7.52
CA VAL A 205 4.39 -10.24 7.29
C VAL A 205 5.87 -10.55 7.40
N ILE A 206 6.28 -11.24 8.46
CA ILE A 206 7.70 -11.51 8.73
C ILE A 206 8.30 -12.51 7.73
N ARG A 207 7.55 -13.54 7.32
CA ARG A 207 8.06 -14.57 6.40
C ARG A 207 8.18 -14.13 4.96
N TYR A 208 7.25 -13.29 4.50
CA TYR A 208 7.10 -12.98 3.08
C TYR A 208 7.36 -11.51 2.74
N GLY A 209 7.51 -10.64 3.75
CA GLY A 209 7.67 -9.20 3.54
C GLY A 209 9.02 -8.66 4.01
N ASP A 210 9.32 -7.47 3.53
CA ASP A 210 10.40 -6.59 3.99
C ASP A 210 9.82 -5.36 4.71
N GLY A 211 8.50 -5.31 4.87
CA GLY A 211 7.74 -4.29 5.59
C GLY A 211 6.29 -4.69 5.78
N TRP A 212 5.64 -3.97 6.67
CA TRP A 212 4.21 -4.07 6.93
C TRP A 212 3.52 -2.76 6.58
N MET A 213 2.42 -2.83 5.85
CA MET A 213 1.54 -1.68 5.64
C MET A 213 0.15 -1.99 6.20
N THR A 214 -0.40 -1.06 6.95
CA THR A 214 -1.81 -1.09 7.36
C THR A 214 -2.58 0.06 6.72
N CYS A 215 -3.85 -0.18 6.41
CA CYS A 215 -4.80 0.82 5.92
C CYS A 215 -6.08 0.82 6.77
N CYS A 216 -5.98 0.41 8.02
CA CYS A 216 -7.11 0.39 8.94
C CYS A 216 -7.59 1.80 9.23
N ARG A 217 -8.86 2.04 8.96
CA ARG A 217 -9.54 3.28 9.35
C ARG A 217 -9.80 3.29 10.85
N ALA A 218 -9.92 4.46 11.43
CA ALA A 218 -10.27 4.65 12.83
C ALA A 218 -9.36 3.89 13.81
N MET A 219 -8.06 3.78 13.51
CA MET A 219 -7.08 3.29 14.46
C MET A 219 -6.57 4.41 15.36
N HIS A 220 -6.35 4.06 16.62
CA HIS A 220 -5.63 4.92 17.55
C HIS A 220 -4.14 4.58 17.58
N PRO A 221 -3.24 5.53 17.93
CA PRO A 221 -1.80 5.27 18.02
C PRO A 221 -1.45 4.08 18.91
N GLU A 222 -2.19 3.90 20.00
CA GLU A 222 -2.00 2.80 20.95
C GLU A 222 -2.25 1.43 20.30
N GLU A 223 -3.27 1.33 19.43
CA GLU A 223 -3.54 0.10 18.68
C GLU A 223 -2.42 -0.21 17.68
N VAL A 224 -1.83 0.82 17.06
CA VAL A 224 -0.66 0.65 16.18
C VAL A 224 0.55 0.16 16.98
N ALA A 225 0.83 0.74 18.13
CA ALA A 225 1.92 0.34 19.00
C ALA A 225 1.79 -1.12 19.47
N GLU A 226 0.56 -1.57 19.79
CA GLU A 226 0.27 -2.97 20.11
C GLU A 226 0.56 -3.90 18.91
N GLN A 227 0.16 -3.50 17.70
CA GLN A 227 0.42 -4.30 16.50
C GLN A 227 1.90 -4.35 16.14
N VAL A 228 2.63 -3.24 16.27
CA VAL A 228 4.09 -3.19 16.10
C VAL A 228 4.78 -4.11 17.13
N THR A 229 4.29 -4.12 18.37
CA THR A 229 4.79 -5.03 19.41
C THR A 229 4.55 -6.50 19.04
N ALA A 230 3.37 -6.83 18.50
CA ALA A 230 3.06 -8.19 18.04
C ALA A 230 3.94 -8.62 16.85
N LEU A 231 4.23 -7.71 15.93
CA LEU A 231 5.15 -7.95 14.80
C LEU A 231 6.59 -8.17 15.28
N ARG A 232 7.07 -7.35 16.22
CA ARG A 232 8.40 -7.52 16.84
C ARG A 232 8.55 -8.90 17.50
N LYS A 233 7.48 -9.30 18.23
CA LYS A 233 7.44 -10.64 18.82
C LYS A 233 7.47 -11.74 17.76
N ALA A 234 6.68 -11.62 16.68
CA ALA A 234 6.66 -12.60 15.60
C ALA A 234 8.03 -12.70 14.90
N ALA A 235 8.73 -11.57 14.69
CA ALA A 235 10.09 -11.56 14.15
C ALA A 235 11.06 -12.32 15.08
N ALA A 236 11.05 -12.04 16.36
CA ALA A 236 11.88 -12.73 17.35
C ALA A 236 11.59 -14.25 17.39
N ASP A 237 10.29 -14.64 17.37
CA ASP A 237 9.87 -16.05 17.35
C ASP A 237 10.34 -16.79 16.07
N LEU A 238 10.60 -16.05 14.98
CA LEU A 238 11.09 -16.59 13.70
C LEU A 238 12.62 -16.40 13.50
N GLY A 239 13.30 -15.76 14.44
CA GLY A 239 14.75 -15.51 14.37
C GLY A 239 15.13 -14.37 13.41
N GLU A 240 14.21 -13.46 13.15
CA GLU A 240 14.38 -12.32 12.23
C GLU A 240 14.63 -11.01 12.98
N ASP A 241 15.46 -10.14 12.41
CA ASP A 241 15.65 -8.78 12.92
C ASP A 241 14.52 -7.86 12.45
N PHE A 242 13.68 -7.41 13.38
CA PHE A 242 12.59 -6.49 13.06
C PHE A 242 13.10 -5.11 12.60
N GLY A 243 14.32 -4.72 12.94
CA GLY A 243 14.89 -3.43 12.55
C GLY A 243 15.00 -3.22 11.03
N ARG A 244 14.96 -4.29 10.25
CA ARG A 244 14.98 -4.23 8.78
C ARG A 244 13.60 -4.00 8.15
N TYR A 245 12.50 -4.09 8.94
CA TYR A 245 11.14 -3.97 8.41
C TYR A 245 10.65 -2.53 8.50
N THR A 246 10.11 -2.02 7.39
CA THR A 246 9.42 -0.74 7.39
C THR A 246 7.99 -0.92 7.90
N VAL A 247 7.58 -0.07 8.84
CA VAL A 247 6.20 0.03 9.30
C VAL A 247 5.53 1.18 8.56
N SER A 248 4.57 0.89 7.67
CA SER A 248 3.88 1.87 6.87
C SER A 248 2.40 1.98 7.21
N TYR A 249 1.86 3.19 7.20
CA TYR A 249 0.45 3.47 7.44
C TYR A 249 -0.14 4.24 6.26
N GLN A 250 -1.14 3.65 5.59
CA GLN A 250 -1.91 4.36 4.58
C GLN A 250 -3.06 5.11 5.26
N VAL A 251 -3.06 6.43 5.12
CA VAL A 251 -4.03 7.33 5.73
C VAL A 251 -4.79 8.14 4.68
N THR A 252 -6.09 8.38 4.93
CA THR A 252 -6.87 9.36 4.17
C THR A 252 -7.03 10.60 5.01
N MET A 253 -6.73 11.77 4.45
CA MET A 253 -6.63 13.03 5.18
C MET A 253 -7.15 14.22 4.37
N ASN A 254 -7.45 15.32 5.06
CA ASN A 254 -7.78 16.59 4.41
C ASN A 254 -7.23 17.76 5.22
N ILE A 255 -6.64 18.75 4.54
CA ILE A 255 -6.05 19.94 5.13
C ILE A 255 -6.91 21.14 4.77
N GLY A 256 -7.43 21.85 5.75
CA GLY A 256 -8.23 23.07 5.59
C GLY A 256 -7.70 24.24 6.43
N ASP A 257 -8.27 25.44 6.23
CA ASP A 257 -7.98 26.60 7.06
C ASP A 257 -8.62 26.50 8.44
N SER A 258 -9.67 25.66 8.53
CA SER A 258 -10.34 25.30 9.77
C SER A 258 -10.75 23.82 9.76
N ALA A 259 -11.04 23.28 10.94
CA ALA A 259 -11.55 21.92 11.07
C ALA A 259 -12.90 21.74 10.36
N GLU A 260 -13.77 22.77 10.37
CA GLU A 260 -15.06 22.74 9.71
C GLU A 260 -14.92 22.65 8.18
N GLN A 261 -14.08 23.51 7.59
CA GLN A 261 -13.79 23.50 6.15
C GLN A 261 -13.22 22.15 5.70
N ALA A 262 -12.22 21.65 6.41
CA ALA A 262 -11.58 20.37 6.10
C ALA A 262 -12.57 19.19 6.19
N THR A 263 -13.43 19.18 7.21
CA THR A 263 -14.44 18.13 7.40
C THR A 263 -15.50 18.16 6.32
N THR A 264 -15.94 19.33 5.90
CA THR A 264 -16.91 19.51 4.80
C THR A 264 -16.33 18.98 3.48
N ALA A 265 -15.13 19.44 3.11
CA ALA A 265 -14.44 19.00 1.88
C ALA A 265 -14.17 17.49 1.89
N PHE A 266 -13.80 16.93 3.05
CA PHE A 266 -13.61 15.50 3.21
C PHE A 266 -14.91 14.71 3.05
N GLY A 267 -16.01 15.21 3.60
CA GLY A 267 -17.35 14.63 3.45
C GLY A 267 -17.82 14.60 1.99
N ASP A 268 -17.63 15.68 1.27
CA ASP A 268 -17.96 15.80 -0.16
C ASP A 268 -17.15 14.82 -1.00
N TYR A 269 -15.85 14.70 -0.72
CA TYR A 269 -14.98 13.71 -1.38
C TYR A 269 -15.45 12.27 -1.11
N ILE A 270 -15.71 11.93 0.14
CA ILE A 270 -16.16 10.57 0.51
C ILE A 270 -17.51 10.26 -0.13
N GLY A 271 -18.42 11.24 -0.18
CA GLY A 271 -19.71 11.10 -0.84
C GLY A 271 -19.60 10.80 -2.34
N SER A 272 -18.65 11.41 -3.02
CA SER A 272 -18.36 11.17 -4.44
C SER A 272 -17.61 9.86 -4.67
N TYR A 273 -16.60 9.58 -3.82
CA TYR A 273 -15.71 8.43 -4.00
C TYR A 273 -16.33 7.10 -3.52
N TYR A 274 -17.15 7.15 -2.47
CA TYR A 274 -17.82 6.00 -1.86
C TYR A 274 -19.31 6.31 -1.62
N PRO A 275 -20.14 6.45 -2.66
CA PRO A 275 -21.54 6.83 -2.50
C PRO A 275 -22.32 5.85 -1.61
N GLU A 276 -21.90 4.59 -1.52
CA GLU A 276 -22.48 3.58 -0.64
C GLU A 276 -22.17 3.80 0.84
N LEU A 277 -21.08 4.52 1.18
CA LEU A 277 -20.64 4.77 2.54
C LEU A 277 -21.09 6.11 3.10
N SER A 278 -21.43 7.09 2.23
CA SER A 278 -21.64 8.50 2.60
C SER A 278 -22.74 8.74 3.63
N LYS A 279 -23.67 7.81 3.82
CA LYS A 279 -24.84 7.97 4.69
C LYS A 279 -24.72 7.33 6.08
N ALA A 280 -23.70 6.55 6.35
CA ALA A 280 -23.66 5.69 7.54
C ALA A 280 -22.31 5.68 8.29
N VAL A 281 -21.32 6.44 7.84
CA VAL A 281 -19.96 6.34 8.40
C VAL A 281 -19.60 7.62 9.14
N ASP A 282 -19.21 7.47 10.41
CA ASP A 282 -18.54 8.52 11.16
C ASP A 282 -17.16 8.77 10.56
N LEU A 283 -17.00 9.92 9.90
CA LEU A 283 -15.76 10.33 9.24
C LEU A 283 -14.73 10.93 10.20
N SER A 284 -15.12 11.23 11.44
CA SER A 284 -14.27 11.92 12.43
C SER A 284 -12.99 11.15 12.77
N ASN A 285 -13.00 9.83 12.58
CA ASN A 285 -11.88 8.94 12.90
C ASN A 285 -11.20 8.31 11.66
N TRP A 286 -11.53 8.75 10.43
CA TRP A 286 -10.94 8.15 9.23
C TRP A 286 -9.46 8.48 9.03
N GLY A 287 -9.06 9.64 9.49
CA GLY A 287 -7.69 10.16 9.40
C GLY A 287 -7.66 11.63 9.82
N PRO A 288 -6.49 12.25 9.81
CA PRO A 288 -6.36 13.65 10.22
C PRO A 288 -7.11 14.56 9.23
N THR A 289 -8.08 15.29 9.77
CA THR A 289 -8.86 16.27 9.03
C THR A 289 -8.89 17.57 9.83
N GLY A 290 -8.35 18.66 9.29
CA GLY A 290 -8.26 19.92 10.00
C GLY A 290 -7.17 20.85 9.51
N THR A 291 -6.65 21.69 10.42
CA THR A 291 -5.56 22.62 10.12
C THR A 291 -4.21 21.87 9.96
N PRO A 292 -3.20 22.50 9.32
CA PRO A 292 -1.86 21.92 9.22
C PRO A 292 -1.30 21.43 10.56
N ASP A 293 -1.46 22.20 11.64
CA ASP A 293 -1.00 21.78 12.99
C ASP A 293 -1.71 20.52 13.49
N THR A 294 -3.02 20.42 13.29
CA THR A 294 -3.81 19.22 13.65
C THR A 294 -3.29 17.99 12.91
N VAL A 295 -3.01 18.16 11.62
CA VAL A 295 -2.49 17.09 10.76
C VAL A 295 -1.08 16.70 11.17
N ALA A 296 -0.19 17.67 11.43
CA ALA A 296 1.16 17.42 11.89
C ALA A 296 1.21 16.71 13.25
N ASP A 297 0.37 17.11 14.21
CA ASP A 297 0.28 16.46 15.53
C ASP A 297 -0.20 15.00 15.42
N TRP A 298 -1.11 14.72 14.49
CA TRP A 298 -1.54 13.35 14.20
C TRP A 298 -0.35 12.49 13.72
N PHE A 299 0.45 12.97 12.77
CA PHE A 299 1.61 12.24 12.27
C PHE A 299 2.66 11.98 13.35
N ARG A 300 2.92 12.96 14.23
CA ARG A 300 3.85 12.78 15.36
C ARG A 300 3.40 11.66 16.29
N ARG A 301 2.11 11.63 16.64
CA ARG A 301 1.56 10.60 17.52
C ARG A 301 1.67 9.20 16.89
N PHE A 302 1.40 9.05 15.62
CA PHE A 302 1.52 7.76 14.92
C PHE A 302 2.98 7.35 14.71
N SER A 303 3.86 8.29 14.46
CA SER A 303 5.31 8.02 14.40
C SER A 303 5.85 7.56 15.76
N ALA A 304 5.44 8.19 16.86
CA ALA A 304 5.78 7.74 18.20
C ALA A 304 5.24 6.33 18.53
N ALA A 305 4.17 5.91 17.87
CA ALA A 305 3.62 4.56 17.95
C ALA A 305 4.40 3.53 17.10
N GLY A 306 5.42 3.96 16.34
CA GLY A 306 6.31 3.10 15.58
C GLY A 306 6.04 3.07 14.08
N VAL A 307 5.35 4.06 13.52
CA VAL A 307 5.19 4.21 12.07
C VAL A 307 6.38 4.98 11.49
N ASP A 308 7.06 4.36 10.51
CA ASP A 308 8.23 4.93 9.82
C ASP A 308 7.84 5.70 8.55
N HIS A 309 6.81 5.21 7.86
CA HIS A 309 6.40 5.68 6.53
C HIS A 309 4.88 5.86 6.45
N PHE A 310 4.46 6.99 5.88
CA PHE A 310 3.05 7.32 5.69
C PHE A 310 2.71 7.40 4.20
N VAL A 311 1.66 6.70 3.79
CA VAL A 311 1.08 6.78 2.45
C VAL A 311 -0.16 7.68 2.53
N CYS A 312 0.02 8.94 2.17
CA CYS A 312 -1.01 9.98 2.27
C CYS A 312 -1.96 9.92 1.08
N ARG A 313 -3.23 9.63 1.32
CA ARG A 313 -4.31 9.80 0.37
C ARG A 313 -5.08 11.06 0.73
N PHE A 314 -5.10 12.03 -0.15
CA PHE A 314 -5.86 13.24 0.08
C PHE A 314 -7.34 13.00 -0.21
N GLY A 315 -8.17 13.17 0.79
CA GLY A 315 -9.63 13.10 0.72
C GLY A 315 -10.20 14.45 0.32
N ALA A 316 -9.89 14.89 -0.88
CA ALA A 316 -10.34 16.14 -1.49
C ALA A 316 -10.50 15.96 -2.99
N LEU A 317 -11.36 16.76 -3.63
CA LEU A 317 -11.44 16.83 -5.09
C LEU A 317 -10.21 17.56 -5.65
N ASP A 318 -9.72 18.60 -4.98
CA ASP A 318 -8.48 19.31 -5.33
C ASP A 318 -7.25 18.57 -4.78
N GLN A 319 -6.77 17.56 -5.51
CA GLN A 319 -5.57 16.79 -5.14
C GLN A 319 -4.29 17.62 -5.22
N PHE A 320 -4.17 18.48 -6.24
CA PHE A 320 -2.99 19.32 -6.44
C PHE A 320 -2.82 20.33 -5.31
N GLY A 321 -3.88 21.05 -4.96
CA GLY A 321 -3.87 21.98 -3.84
C GLY A 321 -3.55 21.31 -2.51
N GLN A 322 -4.01 20.09 -2.29
CA GLN A 322 -3.68 19.34 -1.06
C GLN A 322 -2.20 18.92 -1.01
N VAL A 323 -1.60 18.50 -2.13
CA VAL A 323 -0.15 18.19 -2.20
C VAL A 323 0.67 19.44 -1.93
N GLU A 324 0.33 20.57 -2.56
CA GLU A 324 1.01 21.85 -2.34
C GLU A 324 0.90 22.30 -0.87
N ARG A 325 -0.29 22.20 -0.31
CA ARG A 325 -0.55 22.59 1.07
C ARG A 325 0.16 21.72 2.09
N PHE A 326 0.21 20.40 1.85
CA PHE A 326 0.97 19.50 2.71
C PHE A 326 2.45 19.88 2.73
N ALA A 327 3.03 20.13 1.57
CA ALA A 327 4.44 20.50 1.45
C ALA A 327 4.75 21.87 2.07
N ALA A 328 3.86 22.86 1.87
CA ALA A 328 4.08 24.21 2.35
C ALA A 328 3.85 24.39 3.86
N ASP A 329 2.83 23.70 4.40
CA ASP A 329 2.33 23.99 5.75
C ASP A 329 2.57 22.84 6.74
N VAL A 330 2.49 21.56 6.30
CA VAL A 330 2.58 20.40 7.20
C VAL A 330 4.02 19.92 7.36
N LEU A 331 4.80 19.80 6.27
CA LEU A 331 6.19 19.34 6.35
C LEU A 331 7.06 20.27 7.24
N PRO A 332 7.03 21.60 7.10
CA PRO A 332 7.80 22.49 7.99
C PRO A 332 7.35 22.38 9.45
N ALA A 333 6.04 22.29 9.71
CA ALA A 333 5.52 22.13 11.06
C ALA A 333 6.04 20.85 11.74
N LEU A 334 6.31 19.78 10.97
CA LEU A 334 6.89 18.52 11.49
C LEU A 334 8.38 18.68 11.85
N GLU A 335 9.13 19.54 11.14
CA GLU A 335 10.56 19.77 11.36
C GLU A 335 10.82 20.70 12.55
N GLU A 336 10.03 21.77 12.72
CA GLU A 336 10.24 22.80 13.76
C GLU A 336 10.21 22.27 15.19
N LYS A 337 9.32 21.31 15.51
CA LYS A 337 9.20 20.74 16.88
C LYS A 337 10.19 19.58 17.13
N GLY A 338 10.74 18.97 16.07
CA GLY A 338 11.79 17.95 16.22
C GLY A 338 13.17 18.51 16.61
N SER A 339 13.33 19.83 16.57
CA SER A 339 14.58 20.53 16.92
C SER A 339 14.61 21.03 18.38
N GLN A 340 13.54 20.76 19.15
CA GLN A 340 13.38 21.23 20.54
C GLN A 340 13.42 20.10 21.59
N GLU A 341 13.56 18.86 21.18
CA GLU A 341 13.80 17.69 22.05
C GLU A 341 15.25 17.18 21.88
#